data_eb6551a1d5faea5c0044c5010cdadf5b
#
_entry.id   eb6551a1d5faea5c0044c5010cdadf5b
#
_cell.length_a   1.000
_cell.length_b   1.000
_cell.length_c   1.000
_cell.angle_alpha   90.00
_cell.angle_beta   90.00
_cell.angle_gamma   90.00
#
_symmetry.space_group_name_H-M   'P 1'
#
loop_
_entity.id
_entity.type
_entity.pdbx_description
1 polymer ?
#
loop_
_entity_poly.entity_id
_entity_poly.type
_entity_poly.pdbx_seq_one_letter_code
_entity_poly.pdbx_strand_id
1 'polypeptide(L)'
;MDPLSYRALIQDTLYFALAGGVLGLLTTFGWFLQPAWARKREHSLHDSEECTPRFLNLASRFLALSCVLAFFINLAAQISRYIEVKHWPAQTMYEVIPLGTTTAFLSVVVLYFVLGLNRARGVARAFGDLFIALVMLGCASTLKYVLGLDPSGKALPPALQSYWFSTHISAYMFGYFTLFIATLAAWLHFCFKFWRGTFQASLYPVPARTKLAIIFFALVPVPFGSQGILMGPGVLLITFLVSLLSLRGANKMAWFDSWENGSDRFTWLIFVVGFPFLTAGLIQGSLWAHESWAFYWGWDSKEVSALISWLFYLIYLHLRYVAGWRGEKGMWILLF
;
A
#
# COMPACT_ATOMS: atom_id res chain seq x y z
N MET A 1 -28.23 9.46 -13.34
CA MET A 1 -26.83 9.28 -13.78
C MET A 1 -26.74 7.93 -14.49
N ASP A 2 -26.10 7.90 -15.62
CA ASP A 2 -25.77 6.60 -16.27
C ASP A 2 -24.90 5.80 -15.31
N PRO A 3 -25.28 4.55 -14.94
CA PRO A 3 -24.51 3.72 -14.00
C PRO A 3 -23.12 3.35 -14.52
N LEU A 4 -22.90 3.47 -15.82
CA LEU A 4 -21.59 3.24 -16.45
C LEU A 4 -20.78 4.53 -16.65
N SER A 5 -21.25 5.68 -16.16
CA SER A 5 -20.46 6.91 -16.23
C SER A 5 -19.21 6.81 -15.37
N TYR A 6 -18.13 7.44 -15.83
CA TYR A 6 -16.86 7.46 -15.09
C TYR A 6 -17.03 7.82 -13.61
N ARG A 7 -17.81 8.87 -13.33
CA ARG A 7 -18.06 9.35 -11.95
C ARG A 7 -18.81 8.32 -11.10
N ALA A 8 -19.80 7.62 -11.67
CA ALA A 8 -20.53 6.57 -10.96
C ALA A 8 -19.62 5.41 -10.61
N LEU A 9 -18.81 4.94 -11.56
CA LEU A 9 -17.85 3.85 -11.34
C LEU A 9 -16.76 4.20 -10.31
N ILE A 10 -16.29 5.47 -10.28
CA ILE A 10 -15.37 5.94 -9.21
C ILE A 10 -16.07 5.92 -7.85
N GLN A 11 -17.34 6.30 -7.79
CA GLN A 11 -18.12 6.26 -6.56
C GLN A 11 -18.36 4.83 -6.07
N ASP A 12 -18.67 3.91 -6.96
CA ASP A 12 -18.80 2.49 -6.64
C ASP A 12 -17.47 1.90 -6.15
N THR A 13 -16.36 2.22 -6.82
CA THR A 13 -15.01 1.83 -6.37
C THR A 13 -14.73 2.34 -4.96
N LEU A 14 -15.08 3.60 -4.67
CA LEU A 14 -14.94 4.19 -3.34
C LEU A 14 -15.69 3.36 -2.28
N TYR A 15 -16.95 2.99 -2.54
CA TYR A 15 -17.73 2.20 -1.58
C TYR A 15 -17.17 0.80 -1.39
N PHE A 16 -16.75 0.12 -2.45
CA PHE A 16 -16.08 -1.18 -2.35
C PHE A 16 -14.77 -1.09 -1.57
N ALA A 17 -13.98 -0.04 -1.80
CA ALA A 17 -12.72 0.18 -1.09
C ALA A 17 -12.95 0.47 0.40
N LEU A 18 -13.95 1.29 0.74
CA LEU A 18 -14.34 1.54 2.13
C LEU A 18 -14.84 0.27 2.83
N ALA A 19 -15.77 -0.45 2.20
CA ALA A 19 -16.32 -1.69 2.76
C ALA A 19 -15.23 -2.75 2.96
N GLY A 20 -14.36 -2.94 1.96
CA GLY A 20 -13.23 -3.86 2.06
C GLY A 20 -12.22 -3.42 3.11
N GLY A 21 -11.89 -2.14 3.19
CA GLY A 21 -10.98 -1.60 4.20
C GLY A 21 -11.51 -1.82 5.63
N VAL A 22 -12.78 -1.54 5.87
CA VAL A 22 -13.44 -1.79 7.17
C VAL A 22 -13.47 -3.30 7.48
N LEU A 23 -13.85 -4.13 6.52
CA LEU A 23 -13.82 -5.59 6.67
C LEU A 23 -12.41 -6.09 7.03
N GLY A 24 -11.38 -5.56 6.36
CA GLY A 24 -10.00 -5.93 6.63
C GLY A 24 -9.51 -5.52 8.03
N LEU A 25 -9.95 -4.38 8.55
CA LEU A 25 -9.68 -4.02 9.95
C LEU A 25 -10.39 -4.97 10.91
N LEU A 26 -11.66 -5.28 10.65
CA LEU A 26 -12.43 -6.20 11.49
C LEU A 26 -11.82 -7.62 11.49
N THR A 27 -11.40 -8.13 10.34
CA THR A 27 -10.71 -9.42 10.27
C THR A 27 -9.38 -9.41 10.99
N THR A 28 -8.59 -8.34 10.85
CA THR A 28 -7.33 -8.14 11.58
C THR A 28 -7.57 -8.21 13.08
N PHE A 29 -8.50 -7.43 13.60
CA PHE A 29 -8.83 -7.46 15.04
C PHE A 29 -9.35 -8.84 15.46
N GLY A 30 -10.17 -9.50 14.64
CA GLY A 30 -10.66 -10.86 14.88
C GLY A 30 -9.50 -11.86 15.02
N TRP A 31 -8.48 -11.78 14.17
CA TRP A 31 -7.29 -12.63 14.25
C TRP A 31 -6.50 -12.41 15.55
N PHE A 32 -6.32 -11.16 15.99
CA PHE A 32 -5.61 -10.85 17.24
C PHE A 32 -6.42 -11.17 18.50
N LEU A 33 -7.74 -11.21 18.41
CA LEU A 33 -8.60 -11.65 19.52
C LEU A 33 -8.69 -13.18 19.66
N GLN A 34 -8.37 -13.94 18.61
CA GLN A 34 -8.47 -15.41 18.58
C GLN A 34 -7.72 -16.12 19.72
N PRO A 35 -6.47 -15.76 20.10
CA PRO A 35 -5.78 -16.42 21.23
C PRO A 35 -6.53 -16.35 22.56
N ALA A 36 -7.35 -15.31 22.76
CA ALA A 36 -8.19 -15.18 23.95
C ALA A 36 -9.41 -16.10 23.90
N TRP A 37 -9.93 -16.38 22.70
CA TRP A 37 -11.08 -17.26 22.50
C TRP A 37 -10.67 -18.74 22.49
N ALA A 38 -9.53 -19.08 21.91
CA ALA A 38 -8.99 -20.44 21.89
C ALA A 38 -8.79 -20.98 23.31
N ARG A 39 -8.21 -20.20 24.22
CA ARG A 39 -8.02 -20.59 25.64
C ARG A 39 -9.31 -20.84 26.42
N LYS A 40 -10.37 -20.13 26.07
CA LYS A 40 -11.69 -20.37 26.72
C LYS A 40 -12.31 -21.69 26.28
N ARG A 41 -11.88 -22.23 25.14
CA ARG A 41 -12.35 -23.49 24.56
C ARG A 41 -11.47 -24.69 24.92
N GLU A 42 -10.17 -24.52 25.15
CA GLU A 42 -9.23 -25.58 25.57
C GLU A 42 -9.55 -26.17 26.91
N HIS A 43 -10.25 -25.45 27.79
CA HIS A 43 -10.80 -26.01 29.01
C HIS A 43 -11.95 -27.03 28.79
N SER A 44 -12.40 -27.22 27.56
CA SER A 44 -13.56 -28.07 27.25
C SER A 44 -13.33 -29.23 26.27
N LEU A 45 -12.19 -29.32 25.59
CA LEU A 45 -11.95 -30.34 24.55
C LEU A 45 -10.47 -30.79 24.49
N HIS A 46 -10.26 -32.06 24.59
CA HIS A 46 -8.96 -32.73 24.66
C HIS A 46 -8.29 -32.99 23.29
N ASP A 47 -8.71 -32.31 22.22
CA ASP A 47 -8.14 -32.46 20.88
C ASP A 47 -7.63 -31.10 20.33
N SER A 48 -6.29 -30.99 20.26
CA SER A 48 -5.53 -29.85 19.77
C SER A 48 -5.31 -29.92 18.25
N GLU A 49 -6.37 -29.80 17.46
CA GLU A 49 -6.22 -29.23 16.11
C GLU A 49 -6.36 -27.71 16.22
N GLU A 50 -5.37 -26.93 15.72
CA GLU A 50 -5.45 -25.48 15.59
C GLU A 50 -6.73 -25.10 14.84
N CYS A 51 -7.81 -24.91 15.58
CA CYS A 51 -9.10 -24.56 15.01
C CYS A 51 -9.09 -23.11 14.56
N THR A 52 -8.47 -22.87 13.39
CA THR A 52 -8.60 -21.57 12.72
C THR A 52 -10.07 -21.32 12.43
N PRO A 53 -10.68 -20.24 12.95
CA PRO A 53 -12.12 -20.04 12.80
C PRO A 53 -12.44 -19.90 11.31
N ARG A 54 -13.24 -20.82 10.79
CA ARG A 54 -13.67 -20.84 9.38
C ARG A 54 -14.24 -19.49 8.94
N PHE A 55 -14.90 -18.78 9.85
CA PHE A 55 -15.44 -17.45 9.61
C PHE A 55 -14.37 -16.41 9.27
N LEU A 56 -13.27 -16.33 10.03
CA LEU A 56 -12.19 -15.37 9.75
C LEU A 56 -11.48 -15.66 8.42
N ASN A 57 -11.27 -16.96 8.12
CA ASN A 57 -10.71 -17.33 6.81
C ASN A 57 -11.63 -16.93 5.66
N LEU A 58 -12.95 -17.08 5.84
CA LEU A 58 -13.92 -16.68 4.84
C LEU A 58 -13.96 -15.16 4.69
N ALA A 59 -13.97 -14.40 5.79
CA ALA A 59 -13.94 -12.95 5.79
C ALA A 59 -12.66 -12.39 5.12
N SER A 60 -11.49 -12.99 5.37
CA SER A 60 -10.25 -12.62 4.68
C SER A 60 -10.29 -12.92 3.17
N ARG A 61 -10.99 -13.97 2.74
CA ARG A 61 -11.20 -14.24 1.31
C ARG A 61 -12.13 -13.20 0.68
N PHE A 62 -13.18 -12.79 1.39
CA PHE A 62 -14.05 -11.70 0.93
C PHE A 62 -13.32 -10.37 0.85
N LEU A 63 -12.40 -10.08 1.78
CA LEU A 63 -11.53 -8.92 1.70
C LEU A 63 -10.67 -8.94 0.42
N ALA A 64 -10.01 -10.06 0.14
CA ALA A 64 -9.23 -10.19 -1.10
C ALA A 64 -10.11 -10.06 -2.35
N LEU A 65 -11.30 -10.66 -2.34
CA LEU A 65 -12.26 -10.53 -3.44
C LEU A 65 -12.74 -9.08 -3.60
N SER A 66 -13.01 -8.35 -2.53
CA SER A 66 -13.41 -6.94 -2.60
C SER A 66 -12.32 -6.06 -3.24
N CYS A 67 -11.04 -6.37 -2.97
CA CYS A 67 -9.92 -5.68 -3.63
C CYS A 67 -9.87 -5.97 -5.14
N VAL A 68 -10.08 -7.22 -5.54
CA VAL A 68 -10.17 -7.62 -6.96
C VAL A 68 -11.35 -6.93 -7.65
N LEU A 69 -12.51 -6.87 -7.00
CA LEU A 69 -13.68 -6.18 -7.55
C LEU A 69 -13.44 -4.67 -7.66
N ALA A 70 -12.84 -4.05 -6.64
CA ALA A 70 -12.46 -2.63 -6.69
C ALA A 70 -11.49 -2.35 -7.85
N PHE A 71 -10.52 -3.23 -8.10
CA PHE A 71 -9.64 -3.15 -9.26
C PHE A 71 -10.42 -3.14 -10.58
N PHE A 72 -11.30 -4.11 -10.81
CA PHE A 72 -12.04 -4.22 -12.06
C PHE A 72 -13.05 -3.08 -12.28
N ILE A 73 -13.73 -2.63 -11.22
CA ILE A 73 -14.66 -1.48 -11.31
C ILE A 73 -13.87 -0.21 -11.65
N ASN A 74 -12.73 0.02 -10.99
CA ASN A 74 -11.89 1.18 -11.27
C ASN A 74 -11.25 1.12 -12.67
N LEU A 75 -10.87 -0.07 -13.13
CA LEU A 75 -10.40 -0.27 -14.51
C LEU A 75 -11.51 0.04 -15.52
N ALA A 76 -12.75 -0.40 -15.25
CA ALA A 76 -13.90 -0.04 -16.08
C ALA A 76 -14.14 1.48 -16.09
N ALA A 77 -13.92 2.16 -14.96
CA ALA A 77 -13.96 3.62 -14.91
C ALA A 77 -12.91 4.25 -15.85
N GLN A 78 -11.64 3.75 -15.84
CA GLN A 78 -10.63 4.26 -16.76
C GLN A 78 -11.02 4.06 -18.23
N ILE A 79 -11.60 2.92 -18.56
CA ILE A 79 -12.10 2.63 -19.93
C ILE A 79 -13.26 3.58 -20.28
N SER A 80 -14.21 3.78 -19.37
CA SER A 80 -15.33 4.71 -19.56
C SER A 80 -14.83 6.13 -19.83
N ARG A 81 -13.83 6.59 -19.04
CA ARG A 81 -13.22 7.91 -19.25
C ARG A 81 -12.48 8.01 -20.58
N TYR A 82 -11.72 6.98 -20.96
CA TYR A 82 -11.06 6.92 -22.27
C TYR A 82 -12.07 7.08 -23.43
N ILE A 83 -13.22 6.42 -23.34
CA ILE A 83 -14.28 6.53 -24.36
C ILE A 83 -14.85 7.95 -24.39
N GLU A 84 -15.00 8.59 -23.23
CA GLU A 84 -15.54 9.96 -23.09
C GLU A 84 -14.58 11.01 -23.68
N VAL A 85 -13.29 10.98 -23.25
CA VAL A 85 -12.30 12.01 -23.62
C VAL A 85 -11.50 11.70 -24.88
N LYS A 86 -11.62 10.47 -25.42
CA LYS A 86 -10.92 9.99 -26.64
C LYS A 86 -9.40 9.95 -26.57
N HIS A 87 -8.83 9.96 -25.37
CA HIS A 87 -7.40 9.81 -25.13
C HIS A 87 -7.15 9.08 -23.81
N TRP A 88 -5.89 8.66 -23.54
CA TRP A 88 -5.54 8.02 -22.28
C TRP A 88 -5.82 8.96 -21.11
N PRO A 89 -6.60 8.54 -20.09
CA PRO A 89 -7.04 9.42 -19.01
C PRO A 89 -5.93 9.64 -17.99
N ALA A 90 -5.01 10.54 -18.28
CA ALA A 90 -3.87 10.86 -17.44
C ALA A 90 -3.44 12.34 -17.53
N GLN A 91 -4.36 13.24 -17.94
CA GLN A 91 -4.07 14.65 -18.13
C GLN A 91 -4.33 15.48 -16.87
N THR A 92 -5.42 15.21 -16.17
CA THR A 92 -5.88 15.98 -15.01
C THR A 92 -5.74 15.16 -13.72
N MET A 93 -5.72 15.82 -12.54
CA MET A 93 -5.74 15.11 -11.26
C MET A 93 -7.00 14.25 -11.09
N TYR A 94 -8.11 14.66 -11.73
CA TYR A 94 -9.36 13.90 -11.79
C TYR A 94 -9.19 12.54 -12.49
N GLU A 95 -8.21 12.39 -13.38
CA GLU A 95 -7.89 11.19 -14.15
C GLU A 95 -6.68 10.42 -13.57
N VAL A 96 -5.61 11.15 -13.21
CA VAL A 96 -4.35 10.56 -12.75
C VAL A 96 -4.51 9.82 -11.42
N ILE A 97 -5.28 10.40 -10.47
CA ILE A 97 -5.45 9.78 -9.15
C ILE A 97 -6.21 8.44 -9.25
N PRO A 98 -7.35 8.32 -9.98
CA PRO A 98 -7.99 7.03 -10.20
C PRO A 98 -7.13 6.03 -10.98
N LEU A 99 -6.33 6.47 -11.93
CA LEU A 99 -5.33 5.60 -12.58
C LEU A 99 -4.33 5.07 -11.55
N GLY A 100 -3.83 5.94 -10.67
CA GLY A 100 -2.96 5.53 -9.56
C GLY A 100 -3.64 4.53 -8.60
N THR A 101 -4.91 4.74 -8.24
CA THR A 101 -5.64 3.78 -7.41
C THR A 101 -5.89 2.46 -8.12
N THR A 102 -6.11 2.45 -9.46
CA THR A 102 -6.18 1.22 -10.24
C THR A 102 -4.89 0.42 -10.12
N THR A 103 -3.74 1.09 -10.26
CA THR A 103 -2.43 0.43 -10.13
C THR A 103 -2.14 -0.01 -8.70
N ALA A 104 -2.63 0.71 -7.68
CA ALA A 104 -2.52 0.30 -6.28
C ALA A 104 -3.30 -0.99 -6.00
N PHE A 105 -4.55 -1.10 -6.47
CA PHE A 105 -5.33 -2.33 -6.35
C PHE A 105 -4.66 -3.48 -7.12
N LEU A 106 -4.16 -3.24 -8.34
CA LEU A 106 -3.42 -4.25 -9.10
C LEU A 106 -2.18 -4.72 -8.33
N SER A 107 -1.42 -3.78 -7.75
CA SER A 107 -0.25 -4.12 -6.93
C SER A 107 -0.62 -5.03 -5.77
N VAL A 108 -1.71 -4.73 -5.05
CA VAL A 108 -2.20 -5.59 -3.96
C VAL A 108 -2.58 -6.97 -4.47
N VAL A 109 -3.27 -7.07 -5.61
CA VAL A 109 -3.64 -8.37 -6.22
C VAL A 109 -2.40 -9.17 -6.58
N VAL A 110 -1.41 -8.56 -7.23
CA VAL A 110 -0.14 -9.23 -7.58
C VAL A 110 0.59 -9.67 -6.31
N LEU A 111 0.72 -8.78 -5.33
CA LEU A 111 1.41 -9.05 -4.08
C LEU A 111 0.71 -10.13 -3.24
N TYR A 112 -0.62 -10.22 -3.31
CA TYR A 112 -1.39 -11.26 -2.63
C TYR A 112 -0.91 -12.67 -3.01
N PHE A 113 -0.55 -12.87 -4.28
CA PHE A 113 0.00 -14.15 -4.77
C PHE A 113 1.51 -14.24 -4.55
N VAL A 114 2.27 -13.20 -4.85
CA VAL A 114 3.75 -13.18 -4.72
C VAL A 114 4.18 -13.38 -3.26
N LEU A 115 3.49 -12.74 -2.31
CA LEU A 115 3.76 -12.87 -0.88
C LEU A 115 3.15 -14.15 -0.28
N GLY A 116 2.37 -14.90 -1.05
CA GLY A 116 1.69 -16.09 -0.57
C GLY A 116 0.61 -15.82 0.49
N LEU A 117 0.03 -14.63 0.51
CA LEU A 117 -1.01 -14.25 1.48
C LEU A 117 -2.25 -15.14 1.37
N ASN A 118 -2.51 -15.72 0.19
CA ASN A 118 -3.56 -16.70 -0.03
C ASN A 118 -3.38 -17.99 0.80
N ARG A 119 -2.14 -18.32 1.17
CA ARG A 119 -1.76 -19.50 1.97
C ARG A 119 -1.39 -19.15 3.40
N ALA A 120 -1.30 -17.86 3.73
CA ALA A 120 -0.95 -17.39 5.04
C ALA A 120 -2.00 -17.81 6.09
N ARG A 121 -1.55 -18.11 7.32
CA ARG A 121 -2.39 -18.52 8.46
C ARG A 121 -1.99 -17.72 9.69
N GLY A 122 -2.89 -17.64 10.67
CA GLY A 122 -2.64 -16.99 11.96
C GLY A 122 -2.18 -15.53 11.81
N VAL A 123 -1.09 -15.19 12.47
CA VAL A 123 -0.55 -13.82 12.52
C VAL A 123 -0.16 -13.29 11.15
N ALA A 124 0.47 -14.11 10.28
CA ALA A 124 0.84 -13.69 8.93
C ALA A 124 -0.41 -13.32 8.10
N ARG A 125 -1.53 -14.02 8.32
CA ARG A 125 -2.82 -13.69 7.70
C ARG A 125 -3.37 -12.38 8.23
N ALA A 126 -3.32 -12.14 9.55
CA ALA A 126 -3.76 -10.90 10.17
C ALA A 126 -3.02 -9.68 9.62
N PHE A 127 -1.70 -9.80 9.40
CA PHE A 127 -0.91 -8.73 8.79
C PHE A 127 -1.24 -8.54 7.30
N GLY A 128 -1.48 -9.61 6.56
CA GLY A 128 -1.95 -9.53 5.20
C GLY A 128 -3.28 -8.77 5.09
N ASP A 129 -4.22 -9.08 5.97
CA ASP A 129 -5.53 -8.43 6.03
C ASP A 129 -5.40 -6.95 6.44
N LEU A 130 -4.56 -6.62 7.44
CA LEU A 130 -4.26 -5.25 7.83
C LEU A 130 -3.66 -4.44 6.68
N PHE A 131 -2.70 -5.03 5.99
CA PHE A 131 -2.04 -4.42 4.86
C PHE A 131 -3.02 -4.10 3.71
N ILE A 132 -3.85 -5.06 3.31
CA ILE A 132 -4.87 -4.86 2.29
C ILE A 132 -5.86 -3.77 2.75
N ALA A 133 -6.29 -3.81 4.03
CA ALA A 133 -7.20 -2.82 4.59
C ALA A 133 -6.65 -1.40 4.50
N LEU A 134 -5.39 -1.19 4.86
CA LEU A 134 -4.76 0.13 4.82
C LEU A 134 -4.63 0.67 3.40
N VAL A 135 -4.26 -0.18 2.43
CA VAL A 135 -4.21 0.23 1.02
C VAL A 135 -5.60 0.58 0.51
N MET A 136 -6.62 -0.23 0.81
CA MET A 136 -8.00 0.03 0.39
C MET A 136 -8.55 1.33 1.00
N LEU A 137 -8.31 1.59 2.28
CA LEU A 137 -8.71 2.85 2.93
C LEU A 137 -7.97 4.06 2.37
N GLY A 138 -6.68 3.92 2.07
CA GLY A 138 -5.89 4.95 1.39
C GLY A 138 -6.46 5.26 0.01
N CYS A 139 -6.75 4.25 -0.81
CA CYS A 139 -7.39 4.42 -2.12
C CYS A 139 -8.78 5.06 -1.97
N ALA A 140 -9.59 4.64 -1.00
CA ALA A 140 -10.90 5.25 -0.76
C ALA A 140 -10.78 6.74 -0.41
N SER A 141 -9.81 7.11 0.42
CA SER A 141 -9.54 8.52 0.78
C SER A 141 -9.21 9.36 -0.45
N THR A 142 -8.33 8.86 -1.33
CA THR A 142 -7.95 9.56 -2.57
C THR A 142 -9.09 9.64 -3.58
N LEU A 143 -9.89 8.58 -3.74
CA LEU A 143 -11.08 8.60 -4.61
C LEU A 143 -12.16 9.56 -4.09
N LYS A 144 -12.34 9.66 -2.77
CA LYS A 144 -13.22 10.67 -2.17
C LYS A 144 -12.79 12.09 -2.52
N TYR A 145 -11.49 12.37 -2.50
CA TYR A 145 -10.95 13.65 -2.93
C TYR A 145 -11.23 13.93 -4.42
N VAL A 146 -11.02 12.92 -5.29
CA VAL A 146 -11.29 13.03 -6.74
C VAL A 146 -12.72 13.43 -7.04
N LEU A 147 -13.71 12.91 -6.31
CA LEU A 147 -15.12 13.25 -6.53
C LEU A 147 -15.45 14.73 -6.27
N GLY A 148 -14.56 15.48 -5.62
CA GLY A 148 -14.64 16.93 -5.42
C GLY A 148 -13.93 17.76 -6.49
N LEU A 149 -13.20 17.12 -7.44
CA LEU A 149 -12.47 17.81 -8.50
C LEU A 149 -13.37 18.12 -9.71
N ASP A 150 -12.89 19.03 -10.57
CA ASP A 150 -13.56 19.38 -11.83
C ASP A 150 -13.55 18.18 -12.80
N PRO A 151 -14.73 17.67 -13.22
CA PRO A 151 -14.85 16.54 -14.12
C PRO A 151 -14.68 16.91 -15.60
N SER A 152 -14.49 18.20 -15.96
CA SER A 152 -14.45 18.65 -17.34
C SER A 152 -13.33 17.94 -18.13
N GLY A 153 -13.69 17.41 -19.29
CA GLY A 153 -12.72 16.85 -20.24
C GLY A 153 -11.98 17.97 -20.96
N LYS A 154 -10.67 17.85 -21.09
CA LYS A 154 -9.83 18.80 -21.85
C LYS A 154 -9.20 18.07 -23.02
N ALA A 155 -9.05 18.77 -24.16
CA ALA A 155 -8.30 18.26 -25.29
C ALA A 155 -6.84 17.98 -24.89
N LEU A 156 -6.30 16.87 -25.35
CA LEU A 156 -4.93 16.48 -25.03
C LEU A 156 -3.95 17.40 -25.76
N PRO A 157 -3.01 18.07 -25.05
CA PRO A 157 -1.97 18.85 -25.69
C PRO A 157 -1.12 18.01 -26.66
N PRO A 158 -0.58 18.59 -27.75
CA PRO A 158 0.21 17.86 -28.75
C PRO A 158 1.36 17.02 -28.15
N ALA A 159 2.06 17.56 -27.15
CA ALA A 159 3.15 16.86 -26.47
C ALA A 159 2.72 15.57 -25.73
N LEU A 160 1.45 15.45 -25.36
CA LEU A 160 0.91 14.25 -24.70
C LEU A 160 0.29 13.26 -25.69
N GLN A 161 0.21 13.59 -26.98
CA GLN A 161 -0.34 12.72 -28.06
C GLN A 161 0.70 11.72 -28.56
N SER A 162 1.45 11.10 -27.64
CA SER A 162 2.48 10.12 -27.92
C SER A 162 2.08 8.75 -27.37
N TYR A 163 2.42 7.69 -28.10
CA TYR A 163 2.29 6.33 -27.60
C TYR A 163 3.11 6.12 -26.30
N TRP A 164 4.30 6.69 -26.23
CA TRP A 164 5.18 6.55 -25.08
C TRP A 164 4.62 7.22 -23.84
N PHE A 165 3.83 8.28 -23.97
CA PHE A 165 3.17 8.93 -22.83
C PHE A 165 2.29 7.98 -22.05
N SER A 166 1.40 7.23 -22.71
CA SER A 166 0.46 6.33 -22.06
C SER A 166 1.17 5.14 -21.37
N THR A 167 2.17 4.57 -22.02
CA THR A 167 2.94 3.44 -21.46
C THR A 167 3.85 3.89 -20.32
N HIS A 168 4.51 5.06 -20.46
CA HIS A 168 5.30 5.69 -19.43
C HIS A 168 4.49 5.93 -18.14
N ILE A 169 3.37 6.63 -18.24
CA ILE A 169 2.52 6.93 -17.09
C ILE A 169 2.02 5.66 -16.42
N SER A 170 1.58 4.66 -17.19
CA SER A 170 1.07 3.42 -16.62
C SER A 170 2.15 2.63 -15.87
N ALA A 171 3.34 2.48 -16.45
CA ALA A 171 4.46 1.81 -15.80
C ALA A 171 4.93 2.58 -14.55
N TYR A 172 5.02 3.90 -14.67
CA TYR A 172 5.44 4.77 -13.59
C TYR A 172 4.46 4.72 -12.40
N MET A 173 3.15 4.81 -12.65
CA MET A 173 2.12 4.70 -11.61
C MET A 173 2.18 3.34 -10.91
N PHE A 174 2.29 2.24 -11.66
CA PHE A 174 2.43 0.92 -11.04
C PHE A 174 3.70 0.81 -10.20
N GLY A 175 4.84 1.28 -10.69
CA GLY A 175 6.10 1.31 -9.96
C GLY A 175 6.01 2.12 -8.68
N TYR A 176 5.55 3.37 -8.76
CA TYR A 176 5.43 4.25 -7.59
C TYR A 176 4.46 3.73 -6.54
N PHE A 177 3.28 3.29 -6.94
CA PHE A 177 2.31 2.77 -5.97
C PHE A 177 2.78 1.48 -5.31
N THR A 178 3.43 0.59 -6.07
CA THR A 178 4.00 -0.64 -5.49
C THR A 178 5.14 -0.30 -4.52
N LEU A 179 6.02 0.64 -4.85
CA LEU A 179 7.11 1.06 -3.96
C LEU A 179 6.57 1.83 -2.74
N PHE A 180 5.54 2.65 -2.90
CA PHE A 180 4.84 3.27 -1.77
C PHE A 180 4.24 2.23 -0.81
N ILE A 181 3.73 1.13 -1.35
CA ILE A 181 3.27 -0.02 -0.56
C ILE A 181 4.44 -0.66 0.22
N ALA A 182 5.66 -0.74 -0.36
CA ALA A 182 6.85 -1.22 0.37
C ALA A 182 7.21 -0.27 1.53
N THR A 183 7.13 1.04 1.30
CA THR A 183 7.31 2.06 2.34
C THR A 183 6.29 1.93 3.46
N LEU A 184 5.00 1.72 3.13
CA LEU A 184 3.94 1.47 4.11
C LEU A 184 4.23 0.22 4.95
N ALA A 185 4.69 -0.86 4.33
CA ALA A 185 5.04 -2.10 5.04
C ALA A 185 6.24 -1.90 6.00
N ALA A 186 7.27 -1.16 5.56
CA ALA A 186 8.40 -0.78 6.41
C ALA A 186 7.93 0.10 7.58
N TRP A 187 7.04 1.06 7.32
CA TRP A 187 6.52 1.93 8.37
C TRP A 187 5.66 1.18 9.39
N LEU A 188 4.80 0.25 8.97
CA LEU A 188 4.07 -0.63 9.87
C LEU A 188 5.02 -1.39 10.82
N HIS A 189 6.15 -1.88 10.30
CA HIS A 189 7.16 -2.53 11.15
C HIS A 189 7.64 -1.60 12.25
N PHE A 190 8.01 -0.36 11.94
CA PHE A 190 8.50 0.60 12.93
C PHE A 190 7.40 1.06 13.91
N CYS A 191 6.16 1.21 13.47
CA CYS A 191 5.04 1.51 14.36
C CYS A 191 4.83 0.39 15.40
N PHE A 192 4.83 -0.87 14.98
CA PHE A 192 4.73 -2.00 15.91
C PHE A 192 5.93 -2.10 16.86
N LYS A 193 7.14 -1.84 16.37
CA LYS A 193 8.34 -1.77 17.19
C LYS A 193 8.25 -0.64 18.24
N PHE A 194 7.74 0.52 17.86
CA PHE A 194 7.50 1.64 18.77
C PHE A 194 6.56 1.24 19.92
N TRP A 195 5.43 0.62 19.60
CA TRP A 195 4.45 0.20 20.61
C TRP A 195 4.98 -0.92 21.49
N ARG A 196 5.69 -1.90 20.93
CA ARG A 196 6.36 -2.93 21.71
C ARG A 196 7.36 -2.32 22.71
N GLY A 197 8.22 -1.42 22.24
CA GLY A 197 9.18 -0.72 23.09
C GLY A 197 8.55 0.25 24.09
N THR A 198 7.29 0.63 23.89
CA THR A 198 6.53 1.46 24.85
C THR A 198 5.88 0.58 25.92
N PHE A 199 5.26 -0.53 25.52
CA PHE A 199 4.54 -1.42 26.45
C PHE A 199 5.47 -2.39 27.20
N GLN A 200 6.63 -2.71 26.64
CA GLN A 200 7.58 -3.68 27.19
C GLN A 200 9.00 -3.09 27.25
N ALA A 201 9.12 -1.83 27.67
CA ALA A 201 10.38 -1.08 27.65
C ALA A 201 11.54 -1.75 28.41
N SER A 202 11.24 -2.53 29.46
CA SER A 202 12.23 -3.28 30.23
C SER A 202 12.86 -4.44 29.46
N LEU A 203 12.11 -5.05 28.54
CA LEU A 203 12.55 -6.21 27.75
C LEU A 203 13.06 -5.81 26.35
N TYR A 204 12.45 -4.78 25.75
CA TYR A 204 12.71 -4.33 24.38
C TYR A 204 12.90 -2.81 24.34
N PRO A 205 14.02 -2.28 24.82
CA PRO A 205 14.27 -0.84 24.82
C PRO A 205 14.42 -0.30 23.39
N VAL A 206 13.62 0.71 23.04
CA VAL A 206 13.72 1.42 21.77
C VAL A 206 14.40 2.77 21.99
N PRO A 207 15.50 3.08 21.28
CA PRO A 207 16.22 4.34 21.42
C PRO A 207 15.30 5.56 21.19
N ALA A 208 15.49 6.63 21.95
CA ALA A 208 14.68 7.86 21.81
C ALA A 208 14.69 8.43 20.38
N ARG A 209 15.85 8.39 19.71
CA ARG A 209 15.99 8.81 18.29
C ARG A 209 15.06 8.05 17.36
N THR A 210 14.92 6.72 17.54
CA THR A 210 14.01 5.88 16.76
C THR A 210 12.55 6.25 17.04
N LYS A 211 12.19 6.48 18.31
CA LYS A 211 10.83 6.94 18.68
C LYS A 211 10.49 8.28 18.04
N LEU A 212 11.43 9.24 18.09
CA LEU A 212 11.24 10.57 17.48
C LEU A 212 11.11 10.46 15.94
N ALA A 213 11.93 9.64 15.29
CA ALA A 213 11.83 9.43 13.85
C ALA A 213 10.46 8.85 13.45
N ILE A 214 9.95 7.85 14.19
CA ILE A 214 8.63 7.26 13.93
C ILE A 214 7.52 8.30 14.10
N ILE A 215 7.58 9.11 15.16
CA ILE A 215 6.61 10.20 15.38
C ILE A 215 6.72 11.23 14.25
N PHE A 216 7.94 11.61 13.85
CA PHE A 216 8.15 12.52 12.73
C PHE A 216 7.49 12.02 11.44
N PHE A 217 7.74 10.78 11.04
CA PHE A 217 7.10 10.19 9.86
C PHE A 217 5.57 10.07 9.98
N ALA A 218 5.05 9.90 11.19
CA ALA A 218 3.61 9.90 11.41
C ALA A 218 2.97 11.28 11.28
N LEU A 219 3.72 12.34 11.59
CA LEU A 219 3.24 13.72 11.56
C LEU A 219 3.53 14.42 10.22
N VAL A 220 4.47 13.90 9.41
CA VAL A 220 4.74 14.45 8.08
C VAL A 220 3.51 14.22 7.19
N PRO A 221 2.86 15.27 6.72
CA PRO A 221 1.71 15.13 5.83
C PRO A 221 2.19 14.48 4.53
N VAL A 222 1.67 13.30 4.24
CA VAL A 222 1.81 12.72 2.91
C VAL A 222 1.17 13.70 1.91
N PRO A 223 1.83 14.06 0.80
CA PRO A 223 1.41 15.19 -0.07
C PRO A 223 0.11 14.93 -0.88
N PHE A 224 -0.87 14.29 -0.29
CA PHE A 224 -2.18 14.01 -0.88
C PHE A 224 -3.27 14.90 -0.27
N GLY A 225 -3.04 16.22 -0.23
CA GLY A 225 -4.01 17.20 0.24
C GLY A 225 -4.37 17.04 1.75
N SER A 226 -5.47 17.68 2.16
CA SER A 226 -5.95 17.65 3.56
C SER A 226 -6.26 16.24 4.10
N GLN A 227 -6.46 15.27 3.21
CA GLN A 227 -6.72 13.87 3.57
C GLN A 227 -5.44 13.11 3.98
N GLY A 228 -4.26 13.50 3.47
CA GLY A 228 -3.00 12.87 3.80
C GLY A 228 -2.56 13.10 5.25
N ILE A 229 -2.98 14.19 5.86
CA ILE A 229 -2.64 14.54 7.27
C ILE A 229 -3.15 13.49 8.25
N LEU A 230 -4.23 12.79 7.95
CA LEU A 230 -4.83 11.80 8.86
C LEU A 230 -4.26 10.38 8.68
N MET A 231 -3.57 10.08 7.57
CA MET A 231 -3.07 8.72 7.33
C MET A 231 -1.99 8.33 8.34
N GLY A 232 -1.05 9.21 8.63
CA GLY A 232 0.02 8.96 9.57
C GLY A 232 -0.48 8.65 10.99
N PRO A 233 -1.19 9.57 11.62
CA PRO A 233 -1.82 9.35 12.92
C PRO A 233 -2.79 8.16 12.92
N GLY A 234 -3.53 7.93 11.82
CA GLY A 234 -4.44 6.80 11.67
C GLY A 234 -3.72 5.45 11.74
N VAL A 235 -2.61 5.30 11.04
CA VAL A 235 -1.80 4.06 11.09
C VAL A 235 -1.19 3.86 12.48
N LEU A 236 -0.70 4.93 13.14
CA LEU A 236 -0.24 4.84 14.52
C LEU A 236 -1.35 4.38 15.47
N LEU A 237 -2.56 4.92 15.33
CA LEU A 237 -3.69 4.53 16.15
C LEU A 237 -4.09 3.06 15.91
N ILE A 238 -4.17 2.63 14.66
CA ILE A 238 -4.50 1.23 14.31
C ILE A 238 -3.45 0.27 14.89
N THR A 239 -2.17 0.57 14.72
CA THR A 239 -1.09 -0.24 15.27
C THR A 239 -1.07 -0.23 16.80
N PHE A 240 -1.44 0.88 17.43
CA PHE A 240 -1.66 0.95 18.88
C PHE A 240 -2.75 0.00 19.33
N LEU A 241 -3.93 0.04 18.71
CA LEU A 241 -5.05 -0.82 19.07
C LEU A 241 -4.72 -2.31 18.90
N VAL A 242 -4.06 -2.67 17.78
CA VAL A 242 -3.60 -4.05 17.55
C VAL A 242 -2.60 -4.49 18.61
N SER A 243 -1.64 -3.62 18.95
CA SER A 243 -0.64 -3.91 19.98
C SER A 243 -1.28 -4.05 21.37
N LEU A 244 -2.24 -3.18 21.70
CA LEU A 244 -2.97 -3.22 22.99
C LEU A 244 -3.79 -4.52 23.12
N LEU A 245 -4.48 -4.95 22.06
CA LEU A 245 -5.20 -6.21 22.04
C LEU A 245 -4.27 -7.41 22.24
N SER A 246 -3.07 -7.34 21.67
CA SER A 246 -2.04 -8.38 21.77
C SER A 246 -1.46 -8.53 23.17
N LEU A 247 -1.58 -7.51 24.04
CA LEU A 247 -1.11 -7.57 25.43
C LEU A 247 -2.00 -8.42 26.35
N ARG A 248 -3.25 -8.67 25.95
CA ARG A 248 -4.22 -9.42 26.75
C ARG A 248 -3.94 -10.91 26.83
N GLY A 249 -2.93 -11.42 26.11
CA GLY A 249 -2.53 -12.82 26.06
C GLY A 249 -1.33 -13.17 26.95
N ALA A 250 -1.10 -14.47 27.23
CA ALA A 250 0.07 -14.95 27.98
C ALA A 250 1.39 -14.64 27.24
N ASN A 251 1.37 -14.61 25.90
CA ASN A 251 2.51 -14.30 25.04
C ASN A 251 2.45 -12.84 24.57
N LYS A 252 2.61 -11.89 25.48
CA LYS A 252 2.64 -10.45 25.24
C LYS A 252 3.44 -10.06 24.00
N MET A 253 2.75 -9.88 22.85
CA MET A 253 3.36 -9.53 21.55
C MET A 253 4.46 -10.50 21.03
N ALA A 254 4.48 -11.77 21.43
CA ALA A 254 5.45 -12.76 20.94
C ALA A 254 5.37 -12.95 19.41
N TRP A 255 4.23 -12.67 18.78
CA TRP A 255 4.07 -12.67 17.35
C TRP A 255 4.98 -11.66 16.65
N PHE A 256 5.41 -10.60 17.36
CA PHE A 256 6.26 -9.57 16.77
C PHE A 256 7.63 -10.11 16.37
N ASP A 257 8.18 -11.11 17.07
CA ASP A 257 9.45 -11.73 16.71
C ASP A 257 9.36 -12.43 15.34
N SER A 258 8.24 -13.10 15.07
CA SER A 258 7.97 -13.67 13.75
C SER A 258 7.77 -12.60 12.67
N TRP A 259 7.11 -11.50 13.02
CA TRP A 259 6.93 -10.35 12.14
C TRP A 259 8.25 -9.64 11.86
N GLU A 260 9.07 -9.39 12.87
CA GLU A 260 10.39 -8.76 12.74
C GLU A 260 11.28 -9.52 11.76
N ASN A 261 11.31 -10.86 11.87
CA ASN A 261 12.05 -11.72 10.96
C ASN A 261 11.47 -11.77 9.54
N GLY A 262 10.15 -11.62 9.39
CA GLY A 262 9.44 -11.71 8.11
C GLY A 262 9.30 -10.37 7.36
N SER A 263 9.27 -9.26 8.09
CA SER A 263 8.98 -7.93 7.54
C SER A 263 10.00 -7.46 6.50
N ASP A 264 11.29 -7.76 6.70
CA ASP A 264 12.33 -7.47 5.72
C ASP A 264 12.11 -8.23 4.40
N ARG A 265 11.76 -9.52 4.49
CA ARG A 265 11.43 -10.31 3.28
C ARG A 265 10.17 -9.78 2.61
N PHE A 266 9.18 -9.38 3.39
CA PHE A 266 7.93 -8.83 2.89
C PHE A 266 8.17 -7.54 2.10
N THR A 267 8.87 -6.56 2.68
CA THR A 267 9.23 -5.30 2.02
C THR A 267 10.11 -5.52 0.79
N TRP A 268 11.05 -6.46 0.87
CA TRP A 268 11.92 -6.81 -0.25
C TRP A 268 11.15 -7.37 -1.44
N LEU A 269 10.22 -8.28 -1.23
CA LEU A 269 9.43 -8.86 -2.31
C LEU A 269 8.55 -7.80 -3.01
N ILE A 270 8.01 -6.85 -2.24
CA ILE A 270 7.27 -5.72 -2.82
C ILE A 270 8.18 -4.83 -3.65
N PHE A 271 9.37 -4.52 -3.14
CA PHE A 271 10.38 -3.73 -3.84
C PHE A 271 10.79 -4.37 -5.18
N VAL A 272 11.04 -5.68 -5.20
CA VAL A 272 11.42 -6.43 -6.41
C VAL A 272 10.34 -6.37 -7.48
N VAL A 273 9.07 -6.27 -7.09
CA VAL A 273 7.96 -6.08 -8.04
C VAL A 273 7.92 -4.64 -8.56
N GLY A 274 8.07 -3.63 -7.71
CA GLY A 274 7.88 -2.22 -8.07
C GLY A 274 9.04 -1.58 -8.82
N PHE A 275 10.27 -1.87 -8.41
CA PHE A 275 11.46 -1.19 -8.94
C PHE A 275 11.71 -1.39 -10.45
N PRO A 276 11.50 -2.58 -11.04
CA PRO A 276 11.59 -2.75 -12.49
C PRO A 276 10.61 -1.88 -13.27
N PHE A 277 9.39 -1.71 -12.78
CA PHE A 277 8.38 -0.86 -13.42
C PHE A 277 8.72 0.63 -13.30
N LEU A 278 9.29 1.06 -12.17
CA LEU A 278 9.82 2.42 -12.03
C LEU A 278 10.94 2.66 -13.05
N THR A 279 11.86 1.71 -13.20
CA THR A 279 12.95 1.78 -14.18
C THR A 279 12.43 1.82 -15.62
N ALA A 280 11.48 0.93 -15.96
CA ALA A 280 10.84 0.93 -17.26
C ALA A 280 10.11 2.25 -17.54
N GLY A 281 9.42 2.79 -16.53
CA GLY A 281 8.77 4.09 -16.63
C GLY A 281 9.77 5.21 -16.91
N LEU A 282 10.93 5.24 -16.24
CA LEU A 282 11.97 6.23 -16.48
C LEU A 282 12.49 6.18 -17.93
N ILE A 283 12.79 4.98 -18.44
CA ILE A 283 13.25 4.79 -19.82
C ILE A 283 12.18 5.24 -20.84
N GLN A 284 10.93 4.83 -20.64
CA GLN A 284 9.82 5.21 -21.51
C GLN A 284 9.57 6.72 -21.48
N GLY A 285 9.77 7.37 -20.32
CA GLY A 285 9.69 8.83 -20.18
C GLY A 285 10.74 9.57 -21.01
N SER A 286 11.96 9.04 -21.09
CA SER A 286 13.00 9.62 -21.94
C SER A 286 12.70 9.46 -23.44
N LEU A 287 12.10 8.32 -23.85
CA LEU A 287 11.64 8.11 -25.23
C LEU A 287 10.49 9.06 -25.59
N TRP A 288 9.56 9.26 -24.66
CA TRP A 288 8.50 10.25 -24.82
C TRP A 288 9.07 11.68 -24.93
N ALA A 289 10.03 12.04 -24.10
CA ALA A 289 10.70 13.34 -24.15
C ALA A 289 11.38 13.58 -25.51
N HIS A 290 12.06 12.58 -26.05
CA HIS A 290 12.68 12.67 -27.39
C HIS A 290 11.65 12.90 -28.50
N GLU A 291 10.52 12.20 -28.47
CA GLU A 291 9.45 12.37 -29.45
C GLU A 291 8.78 13.74 -29.35
N SER A 292 8.58 14.26 -28.14
CA SER A 292 7.85 15.50 -27.90
C SER A 292 8.71 16.77 -28.00
N TRP A 293 10.00 16.70 -27.66
CA TRP A 293 10.92 17.85 -27.53
C TRP A 293 12.27 17.64 -28.22
N ALA A 294 12.48 16.54 -28.97
CA ALA A 294 13.71 16.21 -29.70
C ALA A 294 14.96 16.01 -28.81
N PHE A 295 14.81 15.83 -27.50
CA PHE A 295 15.90 15.46 -26.59
C PHE A 295 15.40 14.43 -25.56
N TYR A 296 16.28 13.52 -25.12
CA TYR A 296 15.92 12.44 -24.17
C TYR A 296 15.80 12.93 -22.72
N TRP A 297 16.43 14.05 -22.39
CA TRP A 297 16.53 14.55 -21.02
C TRP A 297 16.75 16.06 -20.99
N GLY A 298 15.87 16.80 -20.33
CA GLY A 298 15.87 18.26 -20.28
C GLY A 298 16.31 18.86 -18.95
N TRP A 299 16.61 18.04 -17.94
CA TRP A 299 16.97 18.46 -16.58
C TRP A 299 15.89 19.30 -15.89
N ASP A 300 14.64 19.12 -16.24
CA ASP A 300 13.56 19.78 -15.54
C ASP A 300 13.37 19.22 -14.11
N SER A 301 12.59 19.93 -13.30
CA SER A 301 12.37 19.56 -11.89
C SER A 301 11.70 18.18 -11.72
N LYS A 302 10.88 17.75 -12.69
CA LYS A 302 10.20 16.45 -12.65
C LYS A 302 11.16 15.33 -12.99
N GLU A 303 11.98 15.51 -14.03
CA GLU A 303 13.02 14.56 -14.42
C GLU A 303 14.06 14.38 -13.31
N VAL A 304 14.55 15.49 -12.72
CA VAL A 304 15.50 15.45 -11.61
C VAL A 304 14.91 14.73 -10.39
N SER A 305 13.65 15.02 -10.04
CA SER A 305 12.97 14.34 -8.91
C SER A 305 12.80 12.85 -9.16
N ALA A 306 12.47 12.48 -10.40
CA ALA A 306 12.34 11.10 -10.83
C ALA A 306 13.68 10.34 -10.74
N LEU A 307 14.76 10.96 -11.21
CA LEU A 307 16.12 10.42 -11.14
C LEU A 307 16.57 10.26 -9.69
N ILE A 308 16.35 11.27 -8.84
CA ILE A 308 16.68 11.18 -7.41
C ILE A 308 15.95 10.02 -6.76
N SER A 309 14.65 9.88 -7.00
CA SER A 309 13.85 8.77 -6.47
C SER A 309 14.41 7.42 -6.93
N TRP A 310 14.72 7.29 -8.23
CA TRP A 310 15.30 6.06 -8.78
C TRP A 310 16.67 5.74 -8.17
N LEU A 311 17.54 6.75 -7.98
CA LEU A 311 18.84 6.60 -7.35
C LEU A 311 18.73 6.13 -5.88
N PHE A 312 17.76 6.64 -5.12
CA PHE A 312 17.50 6.18 -3.74
C PHE A 312 17.16 4.68 -3.72
N TYR A 313 16.30 4.22 -4.61
CA TYR A 313 15.97 2.80 -4.71
C TYR A 313 17.16 1.97 -5.23
N LEU A 314 17.98 2.52 -6.13
CA LEU A 314 19.22 1.87 -6.58
C LEU A 314 20.24 1.75 -5.44
N ILE A 315 20.37 2.78 -4.58
CA ILE A 315 21.20 2.75 -3.37
C ILE A 315 20.68 1.66 -2.42
N TYR A 316 19.38 1.55 -2.19
CA TYR A 316 18.80 0.48 -1.39
C TYR A 316 19.18 -0.90 -1.93
N LEU A 317 19.05 -1.09 -3.25
CA LEU A 317 19.43 -2.33 -3.93
C LEU A 317 20.91 -2.66 -3.71
N HIS A 318 21.78 -1.66 -3.93
CA HIS A 318 23.23 -1.80 -3.79
C HIS A 318 23.63 -2.15 -2.35
N LEU A 319 23.12 -1.42 -1.37
CA LEU A 319 23.42 -1.66 0.05
C LEU A 319 22.93 -3.04 0.50
N ARG A 320 21.79 -3.51 -0.04
CA ARG A 320 21.28 -4.84 0.27
C ARG A 320 22.15 -5.96 -0.28
N TYR A 321 22.63 -5.84 -1.53
CA TYR A 321 23.41 -6.89 -2.17
C TYR A 321 24.91 -6.83 -1.82
N VAL A 322 25.49 -5.65 -1.78
CA VAL A 322 26.93 -5.48 -1.61
C VAL A 322 27.30 -5.32 -0.13
N ALA A 323 26.58 -4.45 0.59
CA ALA A 323 26.88 -4.18 2.00
C ALA A 323 26.11 -5.09 2.99
N GLY A 324 25.22 -5.98 2.50
CA GLY A 324 24.46 -6.91 3.32
C GLY A 324 23.43 -6.20 4.25
N TRP A 325 22.98 -5.00 3.91
CA TRP A 325 22.00 -4.26 4.69
C TRP A 325 20.62 -4.89 4.55
N ARG A 326 20.35 -5.85 5.43
CA ARG A 326 19.05 -6.54 5.56
C ARG A 326 18.38 -6.14 6.86
N GLY A 327 17.10 -6.47 6.99
CA GLY A 327 16.31 -6.13 8.17
C GLY A 327 16.07 -4.63 8.29
N GLU A 328 16.07 -4.12 9.51
CA GLU A 328 15.74 -2.72 9.81
C GLU A 328 16.62 -1.70 9.10
N LYS A 329 17.92 -1.99 8.91
CA LYS A 329 18.83 -1.07 8.21
C LYS A 329 18.36 -0.81 6.77
N GLY A 330 17.91 -1.85 6.06
CA GLY A 330 17.35 -1.71 4.73
C GLY A 330 15.99 -1.02 4.75
N MET A 331 15.11 -1.36 5.70
CA MET A 331 13.79 -0.76 5.81
C MET A 331 13.82 0.75 6.11
N TRP A 332 14.83 1.25 6.85
CA TRP A 332 15.00 2.69 7.06
C TRP A 332 15.20 3.46 5.75
N ILE A 333 15.91 2.90 4.77
CA ILE A 333 16.13 3.55 3.48
C ILE A 333 14.81 3.66 2.69
N LEU A 334 13.92 2.70 2.83
CA LEU A 334 12.61 2.74 2.15
C LEU A 334 11.65 3.78 2.74
N LEU A 335 11.95 4.37 3.91
CA LEU A 335 11.14 5.44 4.50
C LEU A 335 11.53 6.84 4.02
N PHE A 336 12.73 7.02 3.46
CA PHE A 336 13.22 8.28 2.91
C PHE A 336 12.96 8.39 1.41
#